data_65a7f571832bc193234d5ec079625d5a
#
_entry.id   65a7f571832bc193234d5ec079625d5a
#
_cell.length_a   1.000
_cell.length_b   1.000
_cell.length_c   1.000
_cell.angle_alpha   90.00
_cell.angle_beta   90.00
_cell.angle_gamma   90.00
#
_symmetry.space_group_name_H-M   'P 1'
#
loop_
_entity.id
_entity.type
_entity.pdbx_description
1 polymer ?
#
loop_
_entity_poly.entity_id
_entity_poly.type
_entity_poly.pdbx_seq_one_letter_code
_entity_poly.pdbx_strand_id
1 'polypeptide(L)'
;AYIFLIDYVNRRRIKIWGTACVVEGDEALLRRLMPKDYRARGEQVVLFTVTAWDSNCPQHIPQRIDAADVAAALDARDQRIAALEAELAALRSSKPTEPAR
;
A
#
# COMPACT_ATOMS: atom_id res chain seq x y z
N ALA A 1 -8.78 5.73 -26.73
CA ALA A 1 -8.29 4.89 -25.64
C ALA A 1 -8.74 5.43 -24.28
N TYR A 2 -8.75 4.57 -23.32
CA TYR A 2 -9.26 4.83 -21.97
C TYR A 2 -8.38 4.16 -20.93
N ILE A 3 -7.96 4.90 -19.92
CA ILE A 3 -7.19 4.39 -18.78
C ILE A 3 -8.01 4.60 -17.51
N PHE A 4 -8.07 3.56 -16.70
CA PHE A 4 -8.67 3.60 -15.38
C PHE A 4 -7.61 3.32 -14.33
N LEU A 5 -7.37 4.29 -13.44
CA LEU A 5 -6.44 4.19 -12.33
C LEU A 5 -7.21 4.20 -11.02
N ILE A 6 -6.89 3.28 -10.13
CA ILE A 6 -7.51 3.18 -8.83
C ILE A 6 -6.46 3.03 -7.72
N ASP A 7 -6.60 3.83 -6.67
CA ASP A 7 -5.84 3.77 -5.44
C ASP A 7 -6.78 3.39 -4.31
N TYR A 8 -6.74 2.13 -3.90
CA TYR A 8 -7.61 1.61 -2.86
C TYR A 8 -7.24 2.13 -1.46
N VAL A 9 -5.95 2.37 -1.21
CA VAL A 9 -5.47 2.86 0.10
C VAL A 9 -6.04 4.25 0.39
N ASN A 10 -5.97 5.15 -0.59
CA ASN A 10 -6.45 6.52 -0.48
C ASN A 10 -7.89 6.70 -0.98
N ARG A 11 -8.54 5.65 -1.46
CA ARG A 11 -9.90 5.65 -2.00
C ARG A 11 -10.08 6.68 -3.12
N ARG A 12 -9.14 6.69 -4.06
CA ARG A 12 -9.14 7.57 -5.23
C ARG A 12 -9.20 6.76 -6.50
N ARG A 13 -9.86 7.29 -7.50
CA ARG A 13 -9.80 6.75 -8.86
C ARG A 13 -9.87 7.88 -9.87
N ILE A 14 -9.18 7.68 -10.99
CA ILE A 14 -9.17 8.60 -12.12
C ILE A 14 -9.47 7.82 -13.38
N LYS A 15 -10.32 8.39 -14.20
CA LYS A 15 -10.59 7.96 -15.56
C LYS A 15 -9.94 8.94 -16.51
N ILE A 16 -9.23 8.43 -17.50
CA ILE A 16 -8.49 9.23 -18.46
C ILE A 16 -8.86 8.77 -19.87
N TRP A 17 -9.27 9.69 -20.72
CA TRP A 17 -9.57 9.44 -22.12
C TRP A 17 -8.51 10.10 -22.98
N GLY A 18 -8.14 9.47 -24.07
CA GLY A 18 -7.16 10.01 -24.98
C GLY A 18 -6.81 9.07 -26.11
N THR A 19 -5.71 9.39 -26.77
CA THR A 19 -5.14 8.61 -27.86
C THR A 19 -3.86 7.93 -27.40
N ALA A 20 -3.78 6.62 -27.61
CA ALA A 20 -2.59 5.84 -27.32
C ALA A 20 -1.82 5.52 -28.60
N CYS A 21 -0.50 5.59 -28.56
CA CYS A 21 0.36 5.04 -29.59
C CYS A 21 1.49 4.21 -28.98
N VAL A 22 1.87 3.16 -29.68
CA VAL A 22 2.98 2.29 -29.29
C VAL A 22 4.24 2.78 -29.98
N VAL A 23 5.31 2.96 -29.19
CA VAL A 23 6.64 3.33 -29.69
C VAL A 23 7.56 2.13 -29.51
N GLU A 24 8.04 1.61 -30.63
CA GLU A 24 8.98 0.50 -30.67
C GLU A 24 10.37 1.00 -31.10
N GLY A 25 11.41 0.36 -30.56
CA GLY A 25 12.78 0.62 -30.98
C GLY A 25 13.40 1.91 -30.43
N ASP A 26 12.73 2.67 -29.59
CA ASP A 26 13.30 3.84 -28.93
C ASP A 26 13.89 3.47 -27.56
N GLU A 27 15.12 2.98 -27.60
CA GLU A 27 15.85 2.54 -26.39
C GLU A 27 16.12 3.69 -25.40
N ALA A 28 16.29 4.91 -25.89
CA ALA A 28 16.53 6.07 -25.04
C ALA A 28 15.27 6.45 -24.25
N LEU A 29 14.11 6.46 -24.90
CA LEU A 29 12.82 6.70 -24.27
C LEU A 29 12.48 5.60 -23.28
N LEU A 30 12.69 4.34 -23.65
CA LEU A 30 12.46 3.19 -22.79
C LEU A 30 13.28 3.29 -21.49
N ARG A 31 14.58 3.56 -21.59
CA ARG A 31 15.46 3.76 -20.43
C ARG A 31 15.04 4.93 -19.54
N ARG A 32 14.58 6.02 -20.15
CA ARG A 32 14.11 7.20 -19.43
C ARG A 32 12.87 6.91 -18.58
N LEU A 33 11.98 6.05 -19.07
CA LEU A 33 10.70 5.73 -18.42
C LEU A 33 10.78 4.55 -17.47
N MET A 34 11.81 3.69 -17.60
CA MET A 34 11.97 2.57 -16.67
C MET A 34 12.38 3.04 -15.27
N PRO A 35 11.66 2.58 -14.22
CA PRO A 35 12.08 2.84 -12.85
C PRO A 35 13.45 2.22 -12.57
N LYS A 36 14.32 2.94 -11.84
CA LYS A 36 15.70 2.52 -11.56
C LYS A 36 15.79 1.21 -10.77
N ASP A 37 14.82 0.95 -9.90
CA ASP A 37 14.80 -0.20 -9.01
C ASP A 37 13.93 -1.36 -9.53
N TYR A 38 13.47 -1.26 -10.76
CA TYR A 38 12.61 -2.27 -11.37
C TYR A 38 13.42 -3.21 -12.26
N ARG A 39 13.43 -4.49 -11.92
CA ARG A 39 14.28 -5.50 -12.58
C ARG A 39 13.71 -6.06 -13.89
N ALA A 40 12.51 -5.66 -14.28
CA ALA A 40 11.93 -6.14 -15.51
C ALA A 40 12.60 -5.49 -16.73
N ARG A 41 12.64 -6.22 -17.84
CA ARG A 41 13.08 -5.71 -19.15
C ARG A 41 11.90 -5.02 -19.83
N GLY A 42 12.08 -3.76 -20.20
CA GLY A 42 11.11 -3.04 -21.02
C GLY A 42 11.18 -3.52 -22.47
N GLU A 43 10.04 -3.69 -23.12
CA GLU A 43 9.95 -4.12 -24.52
C GLU A 43 9.56 -2.98 -25.44
N GLN A 44 8.58 -2.20 -25.03
CA GLN A 44 8.05 -1.08 -25.81
C GLN A 44 7.44 -0.03 -24.91
N VAL A 45 7.20 1.15 -25.45
CA VAL A 45 6.59 2.28 -24.75
C VAL A 45 5.19 2.54 -25.31
N VAL A 46 4.24 2.78 -24.45
CA VAL A 46 2.93 3.31 -24.84
C VAL A 46 2.87 4.78 -24.43
N LEU A 47 2.72 5.66 -25.42
CA LEU A 47 2.47 7.08 -25.21
C LEU A 47 0.97 7.34 -25.24
N PHE A 48 0.49 8.01 -24.22
CA PHE A 48 -0.91 8.33 -24.07
C PHE A 48 -1.11 9.85 -24.05
N THR A 49 -1.82 10.37 -25.04
CA THR A 49 -2.18 11.79 -25.10
C THR A 49 -3.54 11.99 -24.47
N VAL A 50 -3.55 12.64 -23.32
CA VAL A 50 -4.78 12.87 -22.55
C VAL A 50 -5.62 13.96 -23.20
N THR A 51 -6.88 13.67 -23.47
CA THR A 51 -7.87 14.65 -23.99
C THR A 51 -8.91 15.04 -22.95
N ALA A 52 -9.23 14.15 -22.00
CA ALA A 52 -10.16 14.41 -20.91
C ALA A 52 -9.81 13.53 -19.71
N TRP A 53 -10.19 13.97 -18.55
CA TRP A 53 -10.08 13.16 -17.33
C TRP A 53 -11.22 13.49 -16.37
N ASP A 54 -11.52 12.54 -15.50
CA ASP A 54 -12.52 12.67 -14.44
C ASP A 54 -12.09 11.93 -13.18
N SER A 55 -12.34 12.51 -12.03
CA SER A 55 -12.13 11.88 -10.74
C SER A 55 -13.47 11.55 -10.09
N ASN A 56 -13.59 10.33 -9.59
CA ASN A 56 -14.83 9.88 -8.98
C ASN A 56 -14.88 10.15 -7.47
N CYS A 57 -16.12 10.27 -6.95
CA CYS A 57 -16.37 10.28 -5.52
C CYS A 57 -15.84 9.00 -4.86
N PRO A 58 -15.14 9.08 -3.71
CA PRO A 58 -14.56 7.92 -3.01
C PRO A 58 -15.60 7.01 -2.36
N GLN A 59 -16.87 7.40 -2.33
CA GLN A 59 -17.94 6.73 -1.58
C GLN A 59 -18.10 5.24 -1.89
N HIS A 60 -17.87 4.83 -3.13
CA HIS A 60 -18.03 3.44 -3.57
C HIS A 60 -16.70 2.68 -3.76
N ILE A 61 -15.61 3.25 -3.31
CA ILE A 61 -14.30 2.60 -3.38
C ILE A 61 -14.05 1.89 -2.06
N PRO A 62 -13.96 0.53 -2.03
CA PRO A 62 -13.62 -0.18 -0.81
C PRO A 62 -12.18 0.17 -0.41
N GLN A 63 -11.97 0.43 0.88
CA GLN A 63 -10.63 0.66 1.40
C GLN A 63 -9.87 -0.67 1.44
N ARG A 64 -8.65 -0.67 0.91
CA ARG A 64 -7.72 -1.78 1.02
C ARG A 64 -6.43 -1.28 1.66
N ILE A 65 -5.83 -2.12 2.47
CA ILE A 65 -4.61 -1.81 3.21
C ILE A 65 -3.57 -2.85 2.83
N ASP A 66 -2.32 -2.43 2.68
CA ASP A 66 -1.24 -3.36 2.39
C ASP A 66 -1.07 -4.39 3.49
N ALA A 67 -0.89 -5.65 3.10
CA ALA A 67 -0.69 -6.76 4.03
C ALA A 67 0.53 -6.55 4.92
N ALA A 68 1.58 -5.91 4.42
CA ALA A 68 2.77 -5.58 5.19
C ALA A 68 2.48 -4.58 6.32
N ASP A 69 1.65 -3.57 6.05
CA ASP A 69 1.25 -2.59 7.07
C ASP A 69 0.38 -3.23 8.15
N VAL A 70 -0.52 -4.14 7.76
CA VAL A 70 -1.34 -4.92 8.70
C VAL A 70 -0.45 -5.81 9.56
N ALA A 71 0.49 -6.53 8.97
CA ALA A 71 1.42 -7.38 9.70
C ALA A 71 2.25 -6.58 10.71
N ALA A 72 2.80 -5.44 10.32
CA ALA A 72 3.55 -4.57 11.22
C ALA A 72 2.70 -4.04 12.39
N ALA A 73 1.45 -3.68 12.13
CA ALA A 73 0.53 -3.24 13.17
C ALA A 73 0.16 -4.37 14.15
N LEU A 74 -0.02 -5.59 13.65
CA LEU A 74 -0.26 -6.77 14.50
C LEU A 74 0.96 -7.10 15.36
N ASP A 75 2.16 -7.10 14.79
CA ASP A 75 3.40 -7.34 15.53
C ASP A 75 3.59 -6.33 16.65
N ALA A 76 3.34 -5.05 16.41
CA ALA A 76 3.42 -4.02 17.44
C ALA A 76 2.42 -4.26 18.58
N ARG A 77 1.22 -4.72 18.27
CA ARG A 77 0.21 -5.08 19.26
C ARG A 77 0.57 -6.33 20.05
N ASP A 78 1.10 -7.35 19.39
CA ASP A 78 1.57 -8.57 20.04
C ASP A 78 2.72 -8.29 21.00
N GLN A 79 3.66 -7.44 20.63
CA GLN A 79 4.72 -6.96 21.51
C GLN A 79 4.16 -6.22 22.73
N ARG A 80 3.14 -5.37 22.54
CA ARG A 80 2.48 -4.66 23.65
C ARG A 80 1.73 -5.62 24.58
N ILE A 81 1.05 -6.62 24.03
CA ILE A 81 0.38 -7.66 24.81
C ILE A 81 1.39 -8.43 25.65
N ALA A 82 2.50 -8.88 25.05
CA ALA A 82 3.55 -9.59 25.77
C ALA A 82 4.15 -8.76 26.91
N ALA A 83 4.38 -7.47 26.68
CA ALA A 83 4.87 -6.55 27.71
C ALA A 83 3.87 -6.41 28.87
N LEU A 84 2.58 -6.25 28.56
CA LEU A 84 1.53 -6.14 29.57
C LEU A 84 1.34 -7.44 30.37
N GLU A 85 1.43 -8.58 29.71
CA GLU A 85 1.39 -9.90 30.38
C GLU A 85 2.57 -10.08 31.34
N ALA A 86 3.77 -9.64 30.95
CA ALA A 86 4.94 -9.67 31.80
C ALA A 86 4.80 -8.74 33.02
N GLU A 87 4.29 -7.51 32.81
CA GLU A 87 4.00 -6.59 33.92
C GLU A 87 2.96 -7.17 34.88
N LEU A 88 1.91 -7.78 34.35
CA LEU A 88 0.86 -8.41 35.14
C LEU A 88 1.39 -9.59 35.94
N ALA A 89 2.22 -10.43 35.38
CA ALA A 89 2.86 -11.53 36.06
C ALA A 89 3.77 -11.04 37.21
N ALA A 90 4.54 -9.97 36.97
CA ALA A 90 5.39 -9.35 37.96
C ALA A 90 4.55 -8.79 39.17
N LEU A 91 3.45 -8.12 38.87
CA LEU A 91 2.54 -7.58 39.87
C LEU A 91 1.87 -8.69 40.69
N ARG A 92 1.49 -9.80 40.06
CA ARG A 92 0.90 -10.96 40.73
C ARG A 92 1.89 -11.66 41.66
N SER A 93 3.16 -11.76 41.26
CA SER A 93 4.21 -12.38 42.09
C SER A 93 4.70 -11.48 43.22
N SER A 94 4.56 -10.16 43.11
CA SER A 94 4.93 -9.19 44.13
C SER A 94 3.84 -8.94 45.18
N LYS A 95 2.64 -9.46 44.97
CA LYS A 95 1.53 -9.30 45.93
C LYS A 95 1.84 -10.10 47.21
N PRO A 96 1.89 -9.44 48.39
CA PRO A 96 2.18 -10.14 49.60
C PRO A 96 1.07 -11.19 49.91
N THR A 97 1.49 -12.38 50.22
CA THR A 97 0.60 -13.42 50.68
C THR A 97 0.01 -12.94 52.01
N GLU A 98 -1.31 -12.79 52.09
CA GLU A 98 -1.94 -12.49 53.38
C GLU A 98 -1.61 -13.61 54.37
N PRO A 99 -1.10 -13.27 55.57
CA PRO A 99 -0.87 -14.29 56.57
C PRO A 99 -2.17 -15.00 56.91
N ALA A 100 -2.14 -16.33 56.87
CA ALA A 100 -3.28 -17.14 57.33
C ALA A 100 -3.60 -16.81 58.78
N ARG A 101 -4.85 -16.45 59.03
CA ARG A 101 -5.35 -16.26 60.42
C ARG A 101 -5.55 -17.61 61.09
#